data_c7ce7e4ba7cbfc56f2f262579628de61
#
_entry.id   c7ce7e4ba7cbfc56f2f262579628de61
#
_cell.length_a   1.000
_cell.length_b   1.000
_cell.length_c   1.000
_cell.angle_alpha   90.00
_cell.angle_beta   90.00
_cell.angle_gamma   90.00
#
_symmetry.space_group_name_H-M   'P 1'
#
loop_
_entity.id
_entity.type
_entity.pdbx_description
1 polymer ?
#
loop_
_entity_poly.entity_id
_entity_poly.type
_entity_poly.pdbx_seq_one_letter_code
_entity_poly.pdbx_strand_id
1 'polypeptide(L)'
;MDKGKVVNVGIIGCGVVGSGVVNLFLQNKHPSVSLKTIAVKNPDKARKIKFSNITSDANKVLEDPDIDIIVELIGGYEPAKDYIMKAIQNGKHVVTANKAVISKYGQEIFENAREHNVNVGFEGAVAGGIPIINPLLEQLSLGKIKSITGILNGTTNFILTRMCRGMDYKSALKMAQEKGFAEADPSFDVKGFDAAQKIAILASLAFRKWVKPEDVYCEGITEITPIDIEYAKDLGYVIKLLAIARKTKEGQIDVRVHPTLIEKSHRLAKVDEEFNAIHIKGSPFDEYFNVGKGAGQGPTAFSVYYDIIRVAGMIRSGLTRKIRIDGSNVKIADQNKIVTEGYLRLYLRHIPGSIHSVFGVLASHGWNVKDSLQKGGSKHEITVGGVKCLPDIITHEPLPFGVIKNTLPDLISLKTEKGHPVHGNPFYMRIGDF
;
A
#
# COMPACT_ATOMS: atom_id res chain seq x y z
N MET A 1 -15.89 35.94 14.65
CA MET A 1 -15.87 34.45 14.61
C MET A 1 -17.24 33.97 15.03
N ASP A 2 -18.01 33.43 14.12
CA ASP A 2 -19.35 32.94 14.42
C ASP A 2 -19.25 31.53 15.04
N LYS A 3 -19.11 31.47 16.36
CA LYS A 3 -18.98 30.22 17.14
C LYS A 3 -20.24 29.33 17.09
N GLY A 4 -21.33 29.82 16.49
CA GLY A 4 -22.66 29.17 16.44
C GLY A 4 -22.99 28.49 15.08
N LYS A 5 -22.22 28.75 14.01
CA LYS A 5 -22.56 28.19 12.69
C LYS A 5 -22.41 26.66 12.65
N VAL A 6 -23.53 25.98 12.32
CA VAL A 6 -23.51 24.56 11.98
C VAL A 6 -22.95 24.40 10.57
N VAL A 7 -21.97 23.53 10.39
CA VAL A 7 -21.35 23.22 9.09
C VAL A 7 -22.17 22.12 8.41
N ASN A 8 -22.69 22.42 7.23
CA ASN A 8 -23.52 21.49 6.46
C ASN A 8 -22.68 20.62 5.53
N VAL A 9 -23.02 19.35 5.48
CA VAL A 9 -22.29 18.32 4.75
C VAL A 9 -23.18 17.71 3.66
N GLY A 10 -22.64 17.64 2.45
CA GLY A 10 -23.21 16.87 1.36
C GLY A 10 -22.33 15.64 1.05
N ILE A 11 -22.95 14.48 0.88
CA ILE A 11 -22.24 13.24 0.53
C ILE A 11 -22.53 12.84 -0.88
N ILE A 12 -21.49 12.51 -1.66
CA ILE A 12 -21.61 11.94 -3.01
C ILE A 12 -21.09 10.51 -2.96
N GLY A 13 -21.99 9.54 -3.08
CA GLY A 13 -21.69 8.11 -2.93
C GLY A 13 -22.10 7.55 -1.57
N CYS A 14 -22.98 6.55 -1.57
CA CYS A 14 -23.46 5.85 -0.37
C CYS A 14 -23.36 4.33 -0.58
N GLY A 15 -22.13 3.88 -0.85
CA GLY A 15 -21.73 2.48 -0.86
C GLY A 15 -21.38 1.99 0.54
N VAL A 16 -20.42 1.06 0.65
CA VAL A 16 -19.99 0.48 1.94
C VAL A 16 -19.51 1.56 2.91
N VAL A 17 -18.53 2.38 2.50
CA VAL A 17 -17.97 3.44 3.35
C VAL A 17 -18.99 4.55 3.60
N GLY A 18 -19.67 5.03 2.55
CA GLY A 18 -20.67 6.11 2.67
C GLY A 18 -21.80 5.77 3.63
N SER A 19 -22.34 4.54 3.59
CA SER A 19 -23.36 4.09 4.54
C SER A 19 -22.82 4.09 5.99
N GLY A 20 -21.55 3.72 6.18
CA GLY A 20 -20.90 3.82 7.50
C GLY A 20 -20.81 5.26 8.00
N VAL A 21 -20.43 6.21 7.13
CA VAL A 21 -20.37 7.64 7.47
C VAL A 21 -21.76 8.19 7.86
N VAL A 22 -22.79 7.87 7.06
CA VAL A 22 -24.18 8.28 7.38
C VAL A 22 -24.61 7.74 8.73
N ASN A 23 -24.32 6.47 9.04
CA ASN A 23 -24.65 5.88 10.33
C ASN A 23 -23.94 6.59 11.49
N LEU A 24 -22.67 7.01 11.31
CA LEU A 24 -21.94 7.80 12.32
C LEU A 24 -22.61 9.18 12.56
N PHE A 25 -23.10 9.86 11.52
CA PHE A 25 -23.88 11.09 11.67
C PHE A 25 -25.16 10.88 12.49
N LEU A 26 -25.88 9.79 12.21
CA LEU A 26 -27.14 9.49 12.89
C LEU A 26 -26.94 9.10 14.35
N GLN A 27 -25.83 8.43 14.66
CA GLN A 27 -25.51 7.97 16.02
C GLN A 27 -24.91 9.08 16.89
N ASN A 28 -23.96 9.86 16.36
CA ASN A 28 -23.15 10.76 17.18
C ASN A 28 -23.71 12.19 17.32
N LYS A 29 -24.65 12.62 16.46
CA LYS A 29 -25.30 13.96 16.47
C LYS A 29 -24.36 15.09 16.90
N HIS A 30 -23.23 15.24 16.22
CA HIS A 30 -22.24 16.25 16.60
C HIS A 30 -22.81 17.67 16.45
N PRO A 31 -22.72 18.54 17.46
CA PRO A 31 -23.44 19.82 17.47
C PRO A 31 -22.98 20.83 16.41
N SER A 32 -21.80 20.63 15.85
CA SER A 32 -21.20 21.54 14.88
C SER A 32 -21.34 21.12 13.42
N VAL A 33 -21.88 19.94 13.13
CA VAL A 33 -22.02 19.42 11.76
C VAL A 33 -23.40 18.82 11.53
N SER A 34 -23.95 18.99 10.33
CA SER A 34 -25.23 18.45 9.91
C SER A 34 -25.12 17.81 8.53
N LEU A 35 -25.62 16.59 8.37
CA LEU A 35 -25.77 15.97 7.06
C LEU A 35 -27.02 16.54 6.37
N LYS A 36 -26.83 17.23 5.23
CA LYS A 36 -27.93 17.91 4.51
C LYS A 36 -28.49 17.04 3.39
N THR A 37 -27.64 16.50 2.51
CA THR A 37 -28.10 15.80 1.31
C THR A 37 -27.10 14.69 0.93
N ILE A 38 -27.62 13.60 0.36
CA ILE A 38 -26.83 12.49 -0.17
C ILE A 38 -27.15 12.35 -1.66
N ALA A 39 -26.12 12.39 -2.53
CA ALA A 39 -26.25 12.06 -3.95
C ALA A 39 -25.78 10.63 -4.21
N VAL A 40 -26.56 9.86 -4.97
CA VAL A 40 -26.27 8.47 -5.34
C VAL A 40 -26.78 8.18 -6.75
N LYS A 41 -26.09 7.32 -7.50
CA LYS A 41 -26.49 6.95 -8.87
C LYS A 41 -27.89 6.34 -8.96
N ASN A 42 -28.31 5.56 -7.94
CA ASN A 42 -29.64 4.94 -7.87
C ASN A 42 -30.25 5.19 -6.48
N PRO A 43 -31.16 6.19 -6.34
CA PRO A 43 -31.85 6.50 -5.09
C PRO A 43 -32.72 5.37 -4.56
N ASP A 44 -33.34 4.59 -5.44
CA ASP A 44 -34.31 3.54 -5.10
C ASP A 44 -33.64 2.25 -4.59
N LYS A 45 -32.32 2.14 -4.76
CA LYS A 45 -31.59 0.99 -4.22
C LYS A 45 -31.68 0.96 -2.71
N ALA A 46 -32.20 -0.16 -2.17
CA ALA A 46 -32.29 -0.37 -0.72
C ALA A 46 -30.94 -0.17 -0.02
N ARG A 47 -30.92 0.67 1.01
CA ARG A 47 -29.75 0.96 1.84
C ARG A 47 -30.12 0.80 3.31
N LYS A 48 -29.19 0.26 4.10
CA LYS A 48 -29.36 0.12 5.56
C LYS A 48 -29.05 1.46 6.28
N ILE A 49 -29.67 2.57 5.82
CA ILE A 49 -29.55 3.89 6.41
C ILE A 49 -30.94 4.50 6.61
N LYS A 50 -31.12 5.28 7.69
CA LYS A 50 -32.35 6.03 7.97
C LYS A 50 -32.14 7.51 7.64
N PHE A 51 -32.08 7.83 6.35
CA PHE A 51 -31.92 9.20 5.86
C PHE A 51 -32.78 9.41 4.61
N SER A 52 -33.55 10.49 4.56
CA SER A 52 -34.58 10.69 3.56
C SER A 52 -34.18 11.64 2.41
N ASN A 53 -33.27 12.60 2.67
CA ASN A 53 -32.88 13.57 1.63
C ASN A 53 -31.81 13.00 0.71
N ILE A 54 -32.24 12.16 -0.23
CA ILE A 54 -31.41 11.47 -1.21
C ILE A 54 -31.79 11.93 -2.61
N THR A 55 -30.80 12.20 -3.46
CA THR A 55 -30.99 12.60 -4.87
C THR A 55 -30.14 11.75 -5.81
N SER A 56 -30.53 11.67 -7.09
CA SER A 56 -29.71 11.10 -8.16
C SER A 56 -28.77 12.13 -8.80
N ASP A 57 -28.98 13.41 -8.53
CA ASP A 57 -28.23 14.51 -9.16
C ASP A 57 -27.13 15.02 -8.20
N ALA A 58 -25.89 14.76 -8.54
CA ALA A 58 -24.74 15.25 -7.77
C ALA A 58 -24.62 16.77 -7.79
N ASN A 59 -25.13 17.45 -8.84
CA ASN A 59 -25.09 18.91 -8.92
C ASN A 59 -25.93 19.58 -7.84
N LYS A 60 -27.05 18.96 -7.44
CA LYS A 60 -27.84 19.44 -6.30
C LYS A 60 -27.07 19.50 -4.99
N VAL A 61 -25.98 18.73 -4.86
CA VAL A 61 -25.09 18.73 -3.71
C VAL A 61 -23.92 19.69 -3.93
N LEU A 62 -23.35 19.68 -5.13
CA LEU A 62 -22.17 20.48 -5.47
C LEU A 62 -22.48 21.99 -5.57
N GLU A 63 -23.69 22.35 -5.99
CA GLU A 63 -24.11 23.74 -6.23
C GLU A 63 -24.96 24.33 -5.08
N ASP A 64 -25.39 23.53 -4.12
CA ASP A 64 -26.17 23.98 -2.99
C ASP A 64 -25.37 24.98 -2.12
N PRO A 65 -25.77 26.27 -2.04
CA PRO A 65 -25.00 27.30 -1.34
C PRO A 65 -24.91 27.06 0.19
N ASP A 66 -25.81 26.28 0.74
CA ASP A 66 -25.82 25.99 2.18
C ASP A 66 -24.92 24.79 2.55
N ILE A 67 -24.33 24.09 1.60
CA ILE A 67 -23.38 23.00 1.86
C ILE A 67 -21.96 23.56 1.91
N ASP A 68 -21.29 23.33 3.03
CA ASP A 68 -19.91 23.79 3.28
C ASP A 68 -18.87 22.72 2.94
N ILE A 69 -19.19 21.43 3.14
CA ILE A 69 -18.27 20.29 2.93
C ILE A 69 -18.90 19.28 1.96
N ILE A 70 -18.16 18.92 0.91
CA ILE A 70 -18.49 17.79 0.04
C ILE A 70 -17.67 16.57 0.46
N VAL A 71 -18.35 15.44 0.68
CA VAL A 71 -17.74 14.15 0.99
C VAL A 71 -17.87 13.23 -0.23
N GLU A 72 -16.77 12.98 -0.95
CA GLU A 72 -16.73 12.12 -2.12
C GLU A 72 -16.37 10.69 -1.71
N LEU A 73 -17.27 9.73 -2.01
CA LEU A 73 -17.13 8.31 -1.65
C LEU A 73 -17.63 7.37 -2.76
N ILE A 74 -17.45 7.77 -4.03
CA ILE A 74 -17.89 6.95 -5.18
C ILE A 74 -16.80 6.00 -5.68
N GLY A 75 -15.52 6.35 -5.46
CA GLY A 75 -14.40 5.55 -5.93
C GLY A 75 -14.11 5.73 -7.44
N GLY A 76 -12.99 5.13 -7.91
CA GLY A 76 -12.54 5.28 -9.28
C GLY A 76 -11.92 6.65 -9.55
N TYR A 77 -11.64 6.95 -10.82
CA TYR A 77 -11.06 8.24 -11.23
C TYR A 77 -12.13 9.25 -11.61
N GLU A 78 -12.98 8.88 -12.56
CA GLU A 78 -14.07 9.70 -13.05
C GLU A 78 -15.42 9.06 -12.68
N PRO A 79 -16.43 9.86 -12.33
CA PRO A 79 -16.48 11.33 -12.26
C PRO A 79 -15.98 11.90 -10.91
N ALA A 80 -15.31 11.13 -10.08
CA ALA A 80 -14.88 11.55 -8.73
C ALA A 80 -13.95 12.80 -8.78
N LYS A 81 -12.98 12.81 -9.72
CA LYS A 81 -12.10 13.96 -9.94
C LYS A 81 -12.91 15.23 -10.25
N ASP A 82 -13.83 15.13 -11.20
CA ASP A 82 -14.63 16.29 -11.65
C ASP A 82 -15.47 16.84 -10.49
N TYR A 83 -16.06 15.96 -9.67
CA TYR A 83 -16.84 16.40 -8.51
C TYR A 83 -15.98 17.08 -7.46
N ILE A 84 -14.78 16.57 -7.18
CA ILE A 84 -13.84 17.21 -6.27
C ILE A 84 -13.43 18.58 -6.78
N MET A 85 -13.05 18.69 -8.07
CA MET A 85 -12.64 19.94 -8.68
C MET A 85 -13.78 20.97 -8.70
N LYS A 86 -14.99 20.56 -9.06
CA LYS A 86 -16.18 21.42 -9.04
C LYS A 86 -16.52 21.90 -7.63
N ALA A 87 -16.40 21.03 -6.62
CA ALA A 87 -16.58 21.41 -5.21
C ALA A 87 -15.60 22.51 -4.80
N ILE A 88 -14.30 22.33 -5.11
CA ILE A 88 -13.25 23.31 -4.83
C ILE A 88 -13.52 24.65 -5.52
N GLN A 89 -13.87 24.63 -6.80
CA GLN A 89 -14.20 25.83 -7.58
C GLN A 89 -15.41 26.58 -7.02
N ASN A 90 -16.38 25.87 -6.45
CA ASN A 90 -17.54 26.44 -5.75
C ASN A 90 -17.22 26.88 -4.31
N GLY A 91 -15.94 26.92 -3.91
CA GLY A 91 -15.50 27.32 -2.58
C GLY A 91 -15.85 26.33 -1.46
N LYS A 92 -16.19 25.08 -1.79
CA LYS A 92 -16.56 24.04 -0.82
C LYS A 92 -15.34 23.23 -0.39
N HIS A 93 -15.26 22.93 0.90
CA HIS A 93 -14.25 22.03 1.44
C HIS A 93 -14.53 20.59 1.02
N VAL A 94 -13.50 19.76 0.91
CA VAL A 94 -13.62 18.39 0.40
C VAL A 94 -13.11 17.39 1.43
N VAL A 95 -13.83 16.27 1.57
CA VAL A 95 -13.35 15.07 2.27
C VAL A 95 -13.51 13.88 1.34
N THR A 96 -12.49 13.03 1.21
CA THR A 96 -12.54 11.84 0.36
C THR A 96 -11.78 10.66 0.97
N ALA A 97 -12.21 9.44 0.66
CA ALA A 97 -11.47 8.21 0.93
C ALA A 97 -10.92 7.59 -0.37
N ASN A 98 -10.99 8.30 -1.49
CA ASN A 98 -10.65 7.80 -2.81
C ASN A 98 -9.14 7.88 -3.08
N LYS A 99 -8.42 6.81 -2.70
CA LYS A 99 -6.98 6.71 -2.93
C LYS A 99 -6.58 6.85 -4.39
N ALA A 100 -7.42 6.34 -5.32
CA ALA A 100 -7.12 6.39 -6.75
C ALA A 100 -7.05 7.84 -7.26
N VAL A 101 -8.04 8.65 -6.92
CA VAL A 101 -8.05 10.08 -7.27
C VAL A 101 -6.88 10.82 -6.61
N ILE A 102 -6.65 10.62 -5.31
CA ILE A 102 -5.58 11.29 -4.59
C ILE A 102 -4.21 10.89 -5.12
N SER A 103 -3.96 9.61 -5.39
CA SER A 103 -2.64 9.16 -5.88
C SER A 103 -2.30 9.68 -7.28
N LYS A 104 -3.31 9.88 -8.14
CA LYS A 104 -3.11 10.31 -9.52
C LYS A 104 -3.22 11.83 -9.70
N TYR A 105 -4.19 12.45 -9.07
CA TYR A 105 -4.54 13.86 -9.28
C TYR A 105 -4.36 14.74 -8.04
N GLY A 106 -3.79 14.20 -6.95
CA GLY A 106 -3.69 14.91 -5.69
C GLY A 106 -2.89 16.20 -5.79
N GLN A 107 -1.83 16.25 -6.62
CA GLN A 107 -1.09 17.49 -6.86
C GLN A 107 -2.02 18.61 -7.37
N GLU A 108 -2.76 18.35 -8.44
CA GLU A 108 -3.72 19.28 -9.04
C GLU A 108 -4.82 19.68 -8.04
N ILE A 109 -5.35 18.71 -7.30
CA ILE A 109 -6.38 18.91 -6.26
C ILE A 109 -5.86 19.83 -5.16
N PHE A 110 -4.64 19.60 -4.65
CA PHE A 110 -4.08 20.40 -3.56
C PHE A 110 -3.68 21.81 -4.00
N GLU A 111 -3.24 21.97 -5.25
CA GLU A 111 -2.96 23.28 -5.84
C GLU A 111 -4.24 24.10 -5.97
N ASN A 112 -5.30 23.54 -6.57
CA ASN A 112 -6.60 24.18 -6.66
C ASN A 112 -7.23 24.49 -5.29
N ALA A 113 -7.15 23.57 -4.34
CA ALA A 113 -7.63 23.79 -2.97
C ALA A 113 -6.93 24.96 -2.28
N ARG A 114 -5.62 25.14 -2.53
CA ARG A 114 -4.83 26.25 -2.01
C ARG A 114 -5.26 27.59 -2.65
N GLU A 115 -5.51 27.61 -3.96
CA GLU A 115 -5.94 28.78 -4.72
C GLU A 115 -7.31 29.25 -4.26
N HIS A 116 -8.25 28.32 -4.08
CA HIS A 116 -9.62 28.61 -3.63
C HIS A 116 -9.77 28.72 -2.11
N ASN A 117 -8.67 28.56 -1.37
CA ASN A 117 -8.63 28.67 0.09
C ASN A 117 -9.59 27.68 0.81
N VAL A 118 -9.66 26.44 0.31
CA VAL A 118 -10.48 25.36 0.88
C VAL A 118 -9.63 24.24 1.46
N ASN A 119 -10.18 23.49 2.41
CA ASN A 119 -9.54 22.33 3.03
C ASN A 119 -9.84 21.04 2.28
N VAL A 120 -8.86 20.14 2.20
CA VAL A 120 -9.03 18.77 1.71
C VAL A 120 -8.64 17.80 2.83
N GLY A 121 -9.58 16.94 3.24
CA GLY A 121 -9.39 15.81 4.16
C GLY A 121 -9.38 14.51 3.40
N PHE A 122 -8.43 13.60 3.67
CA PHE A 122 -8.31 12.32 2.96
C PHE A 122 -7.67 11.22 3.81
N GLU A 123 -7.87 11.27 5.13
CA GLU A 123 -7.36 10.25 6.06
C GLU A 123 -7.84 8.84 5.68
N GLY A 124 -9.09 8.71 5.23
CA GLY A 124 -9.66 7.45 4.77
C GLY A 124 -9.04 6.88 3.50
N ALA A 125 -8.21 7.63 2.75
CA ALA A 125 -7.62 7.19 1.50
C ALA A 125 -6.46 6.20 1.70
N VAL A 126 -5.76 6.25 2.84
CA VAL A 126 -4.61 5.37 3.13
C VAL A 126 -4.79 4.71 4.50
N ALA A 127 -4.55 3.40 4.55
CA ALA A 127 -4.55 2.59 5.77
C ALA A 127 -5.87 2.66 6.59
N GLY A 128 -6.98 2.99 5.95
CA GLY A 128 -8.33 2.89 6.50
C GLY A 128 -8.51 3.53 7.88
N GLY A 129 -8.48 2.73 8.93
CA GLY A 129 -8.66 3.20 10.31
C GLY A 129 -7.38 3.60 11.04
N ILE A 130 -6.21 3.56 10.39
CA ILE A 130 -4.93 3.96 11.00
C ILE A 130 -4.68 5.44 10.71
N PRO A 131 -4.63 6.32 11.71
CA PRO A 131 -4.28 7.73 11.50
C PRO A 131 -2.86 7.86 10.96
N ILE A 132 -2.71 8.41 9.76
CA ILE A 132 -1.39 8.60 9.15
C ILE A 132 -1.26 9.90 8.33
N ILE A 133 -2.30 10.28 7.59
CA ILE A 133 -2.26 11.47 6.74
C ILE A 133 -2.15 12.74 7.60
N ASN A 134 -3.02 12.87 8.61
CA ASN A 134 -2.99 14.03 9.50
C ASN A 134 -1.69 14.07 10.34
N PRO A 135 -1.22 12.98 10.95
CA PRO A 135 0.12 12.96 11.56
C PRO A 135 1.25 13.41 10.63
N LEU A 136 1.26 12.94 9.36
CA LEU A 136 2.27 13.36 8.38
C LEU A 136 2.20 14.86 8.04
N LEU A 137 0.98 15.40 7.94
CA LEU A 137 0.77 16.81 7.59
C LEU A 137 0.95 17.77 8.77
N GLU A 138 0.88 17.30 9.99
CA GLU A 138 0.94 18.10 11.22
C GLU A 138 2.18 17.76 12.05
N GLN A 139 2.08 16.78 12.95
CA GLN A 139 3.12 16.50 13.93
C GLN A 139 4.44 16.05 13.29
N LEU A 140 4.40 15.05 12.41
CA LEU A 140 5.60 14.50 11.79
C LEU A 140 6.23 15.44 10.77
N SER A 141 5.45 16.41 10.25
CA SER A 141 5.95 17.43 9.33
C SER A 141 6.94 18.42 9.98
N LEU A 142 6.96 18.49 11.31
CA LEU A 142 7.90 19.30 12.07
C LEU A 142 9.30 18.66 12.15
N GLY A 143 9.35 17.36 11.91
CA GLY A 143 10.60 16.59 11.87
C GLY A 143 11.10 16.34 10.46
N LYS A 144 12.24 15.64 10.39
CA LYS A 144 12.82 15.17 9.12
C LYS A 144 12.53 13.67 8.97
N ILE A 145 11.59 13.34 8.11
CA ILE A 145 11.27 11.93 7.80
C ILE A 145 12.40 11.35 6.95
N LYS A 146 12.92 10.19 7.37
CA LYS A 146 13.98 9.44 6.69
C LYS A 146 13.40 8.33 5.83
N SER A 147 12.49 7.53 6.40
CA SER A 147 11.83 6.41 5.71
C SER A 147 10.42 6.16 6.22
N ILE A 148 9.62 5.58 5.34
CA ILE A 148 8.31 4.98 5.63
C ILE A 148 8.37 3.53 5.15
N THR A 149 8.00 2.59 6.01
CA THR A 149 7.86 1.18 5.67
C THR A 149 6.52 0.69 6.19
N GLY A 150 5.76 -0.05 5.38
CA GLY A 150 4.46 -0.49 5.83
C GLY A 150 3.95 -1.77 5.18
N ILE A 151 3.08 -2.46 5.92
CA ILE A 151 2.16 -3.45 5.41
C ILE A 151 0.88 -2.70 5.06
N LEU A 152 0.71 -2.32 3.79
CA LEU A 152 -0.36 -1.42 3.36
C LEU A 152 -1.53 -2.13 2.66
N ASN A 153 -1.46 -3.46 2.52
CA ASN A 153 -2.53 -4.25 1.92
C ASN A 153 -2.90 -5.43 2.85
N GLY A 154 -4.12 -5.42 3.36
CA GLY A 154 -4.61 -6.45 4.29
C GLY A 154 -4.85 -7.80 3.63
N THR A 155 -5.25 -7.84 2.35
CA THR A 155 -5.48 -9.06 1.58
C THR A 155 -4.20 -9.89 1.45
N THR A 156 -3.11 -9.26 1.02
CA THR A 156 -1.82 -9.93 0.86
C THR A 156 -1.23 -10.34 2.21
N ASN A 157 -1.37 -9.52 3.24
CA ASN A 157 -0.91 -9.89 4.58
C ASN A 157 -1.69 -11.09 5.14
N PHE A 158 -3.01 -11.15 4.93
CA PHE A 158 -3.82 -12.30 5.29
C PHE A 158 -3.36 -13.57 4.56
N ILE A 159 -3.19 -13.51 3.23
CA ILE A 159 -2.74 -14.65 2.43
C ILE A 159 -1.39 -15.17 2.94
N LEU A 160 -0.39 -14.30 3.10
CA LEU A 160 0.94 -14.67 3.60
C LEU A 160 0.88 -15.22 5.02
N THR A 161 0.02 -14.67 5.90
CA THR A 161 -0.20 -15.22 7.24
C THR A 161 -0.73 -16.65 7.19
N ARG A 162 -1.70 -16.95 6.30
CA ARG A 162 -2.25 -18.30 6.12
C ARG A 162 -1.21 -19.25 5.55
N MET A 163 -0.40 -18.81 4.62
CA MET A 163 0.71 -19.60 4.09
C MET A 163 1.75 -19.93 5.18
N CYS A 164 2.10 -18.97 6.04
CA CYS A 164 2.97 -19.22 7.20
C CYS A 164 2.40 -20.26 8.17
N ARG A 165 1.08 -20.48 8.17
CA ARG A 165 0.39 -21.51 8.98
C ARG A 165 0.17 -22.83 8.21
N GLY A 166 0.82 -23.01 7.07
CA GLY A 166 0.85 -24.27 6.31
C GLY A 166 -0.18 -24.39 5.18
N MET A 167 -0.90 -23.30 4.86
CA MET A 167 -1.83 -23.29 3.74
C MET A 167 -1.09 -22.99 2.43
N ASP A 168 -1.49 -23.58 1.32
CA ASP A 168 -1.00 -23.19 -0.01
C ASP A 168 -1.62 -21.84 -0.45
N TYR A 169 -0.99 -21.18 -1.44
CA TYR A 169 -1.42 -19.86 -1.92
C TYR A 169 -2.88 -19.86 -2.43
N LYS A 170 -3.29 -20.88 -3.21
CA LYS A 170 -4.64 -20.93 -3.80
C LYS A 170 -5.71 -21.06 -2.71
N SER A 171 -5.49 -21.92 -1.75
CA SER A 171 -6.37 -22.11 -0.59
C SER A 171 -6.45 -20.87 0.28
N ALA A 172 -5.32 -20.19 0.53
CA ALA A 172 -5.27 -18.95 1.29
C ALA A 172 -6.01 -17.80 0.58
N LEU A 173 -5.84 -17.66 -0.74
CA LEU A 173 -6.57 -16.69 -1.56
C LEU A 173 -8.08 -16.95 -1.55
N LYS A 174 -8.50 -18.20 -1.74
CA LYS A 174 -9.92 -18.60 -1.68
C LYS A 174 -10.53 -18.22 -0.33
N MET A 175 -9.83 -18.52 0.76
CA MET A 175 -10.29 -18.13 2.11
C MET A 175 -10.39 -16.62 2.27
N ALA A 176 -9.47 -15.83 1.69
CA ALA A 176 -9.54 -14.37 1.69
C ALA A 176 -10.79 -13.86 0.94
N GLN A 177 -11.14 -14.49 -0.19
CA GLN A 177 -12.36 -14.18 -0.96
C GLN A 177 -13.63 -14.54 -0.17
N GLU A 178 -13.70 -15.71 0.43
CA GLU A 178 -14.84 -16.15 1.26
C GLU A 178 -15.08 -15.25 2.47
N LYS A 179 -14.01 -14.68 3.04
CA LYS A 179 -14.09 -13.69 4.13
C LYS A 179 -14.36 -12.25 3.67
N GLY A 180 -14.39 -12.00 2.35
CA GLY A 180 -14.59 -10.66 1.79
C GLY A 180 -13.37 -9.74 1.89
N PHE A 181 -12.18 -10.30 2.12
CA PHE A 181 -10.91 -9.55 2.10
C PHE A 181 -10.36 -9.38 0.69
N ALA A 182 -10.68 -10.31 -0.23
CA ALA A 182 -10.32 -10.23 -1.64
C ALA A 182 -11.58 -10.24 -2.51
N GLU A 183 -11.54 -9.48 -3.60
CA GLU A 183 -12.55 -9.49 -4.66
C GLU A 183 -12.40 -10.72 -5.56
N ALA A 184 -13.37 -10.94 -6.48
CA ALA A 184 -13.30 -12.04 -7.46
C ALA A 184 -12.04 -11.93 -8.34
N ASP A 185 -11.67 -10.71 -8.78
CA ASP A 185 -10.36 -10.41 -9.36
C ASP A 185 -9.46 -9.76 -8.31
N PRO A 186 -8.55 -10.51 -7.67
CA PRO A 186 -7.66 -9.99 -6.64
C PRO A 186 -6.39 -9.36 -7.19
N SER A 187 -6.25 -9.23 -8.51
CA SER A 187 -5.00 -8.86 -9.19
C SER A 187 -4.41 -7.55 -8.69
N PHE A 188 -5.26 -6.57 -8.36
CA PHE A 188 -4.83 -5.27 -7.87
C PHE A 188 -4.15 -5.35 -6.51
N ASP A 189 -4.62 -6.27 -5.65
CA ASP A 189 -4.02 -6.53 -4.34
C ASP A 189 -2.77 -7.40 -4.46
N VAL A 190 -2.90 -8.60 -5.07
CA VAL A 190 -1.83 -9.61 -5.04
C VAL A 190 -0.62 -9.24 -5.89
N LYS A 191 -0.79 -8.34 -6.88
CA LYS A 191 0.33 -7.76 -7.65
C LYS A 191 0.96 -6.53 -6.97
N GLY A 192 0.41 -6.07 -5.83
CA GLY A 192 0.96 -4.98 -5.03
C GLY A 192 0.52 -3.56 -5.44
N PHE A 193 -0.33 -3.40 -6.45
CA PHE A 193 -0.72 -2.08 -6.97
C PHE A 193 -1.51 -1.24 -5.96
N ASP A 194 -2.34 -1.86 -5.11
CA ASP A 194 -3.01 -1.16 -4.01
C ASP A 194 -1.99 -0.54 -3.03
N ALA A 195 -0.99 -1.32 -2.64
CA ALA A 195 0.08 -0.85 -1.76
C ALA A 195 0.94 0.23 -2.44
N ALA A 196 1.16 0.12 -3.77
CA ALA A 196 1.90 1.11 -4.55
C ALA A 196 1.18 2.47 -4.58
N GLN A 197 -0.13 2.52 -4.80
CA GLN A 197 -0.90 3.76 -4.71
C GLN A 197 -0.79 4.40 -3.32
N LYS A 198 -0.89 3.61 -2.26
CA LYS A 198 -0.83 4.10 -0.89
C LYS A 198 0.54 4.65 -0.54
N ILE A 199 1.63 3.94 -0.89
CA ILE A 199 3.00 4.42 -0.57
C ILE A 199 3.37 5.64 -1.41
N ALA A 200 2.88 5.79 -2.64
CA ALA A 200 3.06 6.98 -3.45
C ALA A 200 2.48 8.23 -2.76
N ILE A 201 1.26 8.12 -2.20
CA ILE A 201 0.64 9.19 -1.41
C ILE A 201 1.49 9.52 -0.19
N LEU A 202 1.87 8.51 0.61
CA LEU A 202 2.66 8.71 1.83
C LEU A 202 4.03 9.32 1.53
N ALA A 203 4.71 8.85 0.48
CA ALA A 203 6.00 9.40 0.03
C ALA A 203 5.87 10.85 -0.41
N SER A 204 4.81 11.18 -1.16
CA SER A 204 4.54 12.55 -1.61
C SER A 204 4.39 13.51 -0.43
N LEU A 205 3.64 13.12 0.59
CA LEU A 205 3.45 13.93 1.79
C LEU A 205 4.73 14.05 2.63
N ALA A 206 5.40 12.93 2.87
CA ALA A 206 6.58 12.87 3.72
C ALA A 206 7.78 13.64 3.14
N PHE A 207 7.99 13.52 1.85
CA PHE A 207 9.15 14.13 1.17
C PHE A 207 8.81 15.45 0.48
N ARG A 208 7.53 15.84 0.49
CA ARG A 208 7.01 17.07 -0.14
C ARG A 208 7.35 17.16 -1.64
N LYS A 209 7.39 16.02 -2.32
CA LYS A 209 7.63 15.86 -3.74
C LYS A 209 6.57 14.92 -4.30
N TRP A 210 5.96 15.26 -5.43
CA TRP A 210 4.92 14.42 -5.99
C TRP A 210 5.50 13.12 -6.56
N VAL A 211 5.13 11.99 -5.98
CA VAL A 211 5.47 10.65 -6.43
C VAL A 211 4.23 10.03 -7.07
N LYS A 212 4.34 9.61 -8.32
CA LYS A 212 3.23 8.96 -9.03
C LYS A 212 3.20 7.45 -8.70
N PRO A 213 2.03 6.80 -8.74
CA PRO A 213 1.95 5.34 -8.57
C PRO A 213 2.83 4.56 -9.56
N GLU A 214 2.98 5.09 -10.79
CA GLU A 214 3.79 4.50 -11.85
C GLU A 214 5.31 4.58 -11.57
N ASP A 215 5.73 5.47 -10.69
CA ASP A 215 7.12 5.61 -10.25
C ASP A 215 7.50 4.55 -9.21
N VAL A 216 6.52 3.85 -8.63
CA VAL A 216 6.74 2.84 -7.60
C VAL A 216 7.15 1.52 -8.25
N TYR A 217 8.36 1.05 -7.95
CA TYR A 217 8.74 -0.31 -8.31
C TYR A 217 7.85 -1.32 -7.59
N CYS A 218 7.23 -2.26 -8.31
CA CYS A 218 6.21 -3.11 -7.74
C CYS A 218 6.39 -4.59 -8.14
N GLU A 219 6.45 -5.45 -7.12
CA GLU A 219 6.39 -6.91 -7.24
C GLU A 219 5.28 -7.44 -6.31
N GLY A 220 4.51 -8.41 -6.80
CA GLY A 220 3.43 -9.05 -6.03
C GLY A 220 3.86 -10.31 -5.29
N ILE A 221 2.86 -11.02 -4.74
CA ILE A 221 3.08 -12.22 -3.93
C ILE A 221 2.78 -13.54 -4.67
N THR A 222 2.43 -13.48 -5.95
CA THR A 222 1.92 -14.64 -6.72
C THR A 222 2.97 -15.74 -6.94
N GLU A 223 4.25 -15.40 -6.91
CA GLU A 223 5.37 -16.33 -7.11
C GLU A 223 5.87 -16.98 -5.81
N ILE A 224 5.32 -16.56 -4.66
CA ILE A 224 5.68 -17.13 -3.36
C ILE A 224 5.04 -18.51 -3.21
N THR A 225 5.86 -19.49 -2.85
CA THR A 225 5.45 -20.88 -2.67
C THR A 225 5.53 -21.31 -1.21
N PRO A 226 4.90 -22.43 -0.82
CA PRO A 226 5.09 -23.02 0.51
C PRO A 226 6.56 -23.31 0.85
N ILE A 227 7.38 -23.59 -0.17
CA ILE A 227 8.83 -23.82 -0.03
C ILE A 227 9.51 -22.55 0.51
N ASP A 228 9.20 -21.38 -0.07
CA ASP A 228 9.77 -20.11 0.41
C ASP A 228 9.40 -19.84 1.87
N ILE A 229 8.16 -20.14 2.25
CA ILE A 229 7.70 -19.98 3.64
C ILE A 229 8.48 -20.90 4.59
N GLU A 230 8.69 -22.16 4.20
CA GLU A 230 9.41 -23.12 5.02
C GLU A 230 10.88 -22.69 5.22
N TYR A 231 11.58 -22.36 4.12
CA TYR A 231 12.97 -21.93 4.19
C TYR A 231 13.15 -20.59 4.92
N ALA A 232 12.26 -19.62 4.68
CA ALA A 232 12.26 -18.36 5.44
C ALA A 232 12.14 -18.61 6.95
N LYS A 233 11.26 -19.55 7.35
CA LYS A 233 11.10 -19.93 8.75
C LYS A 233 12.37 -20.51 9.35
N ASP A 234 13.07 -21.38 8.61
CA ASP A 234 14.32 -22.03 9.07
C ASP A 234 15.46 -21.01 9.19
N LEU A 235 15.50 -20.05 8.28
CA LEU A 235 16.46 -18.93 8.30
C LEU A 235 16.12 -17.85 9.36
N GLY A 236 15.03 -17.99 10.10
CA GLY A 236 14.64 -17.03 11.14
C GLY A 236 13.83 -15.84 10.64
N TYR A 237 13.31 -15.90 9.41
CA TYR A 237 12.52 -14.83 8.79
C TYR A 237 11.04 -15.17 8.68
N VAL A 238 10.26 -14.15 8.36
CA VAL A 238 8.89 -14.22 7.80
C VAL A 238 8.81 -13.41 6.54
N ILE A 239 7.90 -13.77 5.63
CA ILE A 239 7.68 -13.04 4.38
C ILE A 239 6.51 -12.09 4.55
N LYS A 240 6.70 -10.82 4.23
CA LYS A 240 5.65 -9.78 4.17
C LYS A 240 5.74 -9.03 2.85
N LEU A 241 4.60 -8.57 2.31
CA LEU A 241 4.60 -7.58 1.23
C LEU A 241 4.81 -6.20 1.85
N LEU A 242 5.98 -5.62 1.63
CA LEU A 242 6.31 -4.29 2.18
C LEU A 242 6.20 -3.21 1.12
N ALA A 243 5.62 -2.09 1.51
CA ALA A 243 5.68 -0.82 0.82
C ALA A 243 6.74 0.05 1.51
N ILE A 244 7.71 0.53 0.77
CA ILE A 244 8.89 1.23 1.29
C ILE A 244 9.07 2.54 0.55
N ALA A 245 9.30 3.63 1.27
CA ALA A 245 9.70 4.92 0.72
C ALA A 245 10.81 5.52 1.58
N ARG A 246 11.94 5.87 0.99
CA ARG A 246 13.08 6.49 1.70
C ARG A 246 13.85 7.47 0.82
N LYS A 247 14.56 8.40 1.43
CA LYS A 247 15.53 9.23 0.71
C LYS A 247 16.88 8.51 0.65
N THR A 248 17.47 8.46 -0.55
CA THR A 248 18.85 7.99 -0.72
C THR A 248 19.84 9.04 -0.25
N LYS A 249 21.11 8.67 -0.14
CA LYS A 249 22.20 9.60 0.20
C LYS A 249 22.31 10.73 -0.82
N GLU A 250 22.00 10.46 -2.09
CA GLU A 250 22.01 11.41 -3.21
C GLU A 250 20.74 12.29 -3.25
N GLY A 251 19.81 12.14 -2.28
CA GLY A 251 18.58 12.90 -2.18
C GLY A 251 17.47 12.46 -3.14
N GLN A 252 17.64 11.33 -3.83
CA GLN A 252 16.60 10.70 -4.64
C GLN A 252 15.56 10.01 -3.74
N ILE A 253 14.38 9.70 -4.28
CA ILE A 253 13.35 8.94 -3.57
C ILE A 253 13.40 7.49 -4.07
N ASP A 254 13.76 6.57 -3.20
CA ASP A 254 13.59 5.14 -3.39
C ASP A 254 12.17 4.78 -2.92
N VAL A 255 11.32 4.36 -3.85
CA VAL A 255 9.93 3.98 -3.59
C VAL A 255 9.61 2.65 -4.25
N ARG A 256 9.15 1.67 -3.45
CA ARG A 256 8.96 0.30 -3.92
C ARG A 256 7.97 -0.50 -3.09
N VAL A 257 7.38 -1.52 -3.71
CA VAL A 257 6.54 -2.55 -3.09
C VAL A 257 7.01 -3.91 -3.54
N HIS A 258 7.36 -4.78 -2.63
CA HIS A 258 7.79 -6.14 -2.96
C HIS A 258 7.71 -7.09 -1.76
N PRO A 259 7.66 -8.41 -1.99
CA PRO A 259 7.86 -9.40 -0.94
C PRO A 259 9.24 -9.21 -0.29
N THR A 260 9.28 -9.30 1.02
CA THR A 260 10.51 -9.08 1.80
C THR A 260 10.59 -10.09 2.93
N LEU A 261 11.77 -10.69 3.10
CA LEU A 261 12.09 -11.46 4.28
C LEU A 261 12.41 -10.51 5.43
N ILE A 262 11.71 -10.64 6.54
CA ILE A 262 11.86 -9.80 7.74
C ILE A 262 12.23 -10.71 8.90
N GLU A 263 13.23 -10.34 9.69
CA GLU A 263 13.55 -11.06 10.91
C GLU A 263 12.32 -11.20 11.82
N LYS A 264 12.13 -12.38 12.42
CA LYS A 264 11.01 -12.66 13.35
C LYS A 264 10.97 -11.71 14.55
N SER A 265 12.12 -11.14 14.94
CA SER A 265 12.24 -10.15 16.02
C SER A 265 11.61 -8.81 15.67
N HIS A 266 11.56 -8.42 14.39
CA HIS A 266 11.09 -7.13 13.93
C HIS A 266 9.59 -6.93 14.20
N ARG A 267 9.17 -5.69 14.52
CA ARG A 267 7.76 -5.37 14.85
C ARG A 267 6.79 -5.69 13.70
N LEU A 268 7.16 -5.41 12.45
CA LEU A 268 6.33 -5.71 11.27
C LEU A 268 6.12 -7.22 11.07
N ALA A 269 7.06 -8.05 11.49
CA ALA A 269 6.95 -9.51 11.41
C ALA A 269 5.76 -10.07 12.22
N LYS A 270 5.36 -9.35 13.29
CA LYS A 270 4.29 -9.74 14.20
C LYS A 270 2.90 -9.25 13.79
N VAL A 271 2.80 -8.54 12.68
CA VAL A 271 1.52 -8.02 12.15
C VAL A 271 0.90 -9.05 11.22
N ASP A 272 -0.08 -9.78 11.70
CA ASP A 272 -0.73 -10.88 11.01
C ASP A 272 -2.13 -10.53 10.50
N GLU A 273 -2.75 -11.49 9.79
CA GLU A 273 -4.11 -11.44 9.26
C GLU A 273 -4.33 -10.23 8.33
N GLU A 274 -5.51 -9.62 8.37
CA GLU A 274 -5.86 -8.44 7.55
C GLU A 274 -5.30 -7.12 8.08
N PHE A 275 -4.49 -7.15 9.13
CA PHE A 275 -3.97 -5.92 9.73
C PHE A 275 -2.90 -5.25 8.86
N ASN A 276 -2.97 -3.92 8.83
CA ASN A 276 -1.95 -3.06 8.25
C ASN A 276 -1.05 -2.52 9.36
N ALA A 277 0.17 -2.13 8.98
CA ALA A 277 1.10 -1.44 9.87
C ALA A 277 1.89 -0.39 9.09
N ILE A 278 2.23 0.70 9.76
CA ILE A 278 3.08 1.76 9.21
C ILE A 278 4.17 2.07 10.21
N HIS A 279 5.41 2.03 9.75
CA HIS A 279 6.59 2.36 10.49
C HIS A 279 7.31 3.54 9.82
N ILE A 280 7.46 4.64 10.51
CA ILE A 280 8.15 5.84 10.04
C ILE A 280 9.37 6.07 10.92
N LYS A 281 10.54 6.22 10.29
CA LYS A 281 11.77 6.64 10.95
C LYS A 281 12.06 8.10 10.61
N GLY A 282 12.50 8.87 11.59
CA GLY A 282 12.77 10.28 11.40
C GLY A 282 13.56 10.92 12.54
N SER A 283 13.68 12.23 12.52
CA SER A 283 14.37 13.00 13.57
C SER A 283 13.59 14.28 13.85
N PRO A 284 13.38 14.70 15.11
CA PRO A 284 13.93 14.11 16.35
C PRO A 284 13.05 13.02 16.99
N PHE A 285 11.96 12.57 16.33
CA PHE A 285 10.96 11.64 16.92
C PHE A 285 11.37 10.16 16.88
N ASP A 286 12.54 9.83 16.31
CA ASP A 286 13.10 8.51 16.09
C ASP A 286 12.18 7.57 15.31
N GLU A 287 11.12 7.02 15.92
CA GLU A 287 10.20 6.09 15.34
C GLU A 287 8.73 6.46 15.62
N TYR A 288 7.90 6.23 14.61
CA TYR A 288 6.44 6.25 14.72
C TYR A 288 5.90 4.94 14.17
N PHE A 289 5.19 4.16 14.98
CA PHE A 289 4.71 2.84 14.59
C PHE A 289 3.24 2.66 14.97
N ASN A 290 2.41 2.45 13.96
CA ASN A 290 0.99 2.21 14.11
C ASN A 290 0.53 0.91 13.45
N VAL A 291 -0.40 0.21 14.10
CA VAL A 291 -1.05 -1.00 13.61
C VAL A 291 -2.56 -0.87 13.74
N GLY A 292 -3.29 -1.35 12.76
CA GLY A 292 -4.76 -1.33 12.79
C GLY A 292 -5.38 -1.97 11.55
N LYS A 293 -6.70 -1.86 11.43
CA LYS A 293 -7.42 -2.32 10.23
C LYS A 293 -7.24 -1.31 9.11
N GLY A 294 -6.58 -1.77 8.03
CA GLY A 294 -6.25 -0.95 6.87
C GLY A 294 -7.41 -0.72 5.89
N ALA A 295 -8.53 -1.40 6.08
CA ALA A 295 -9.73 -1.32 5.26
C ALA A 295 -10.98 -1.75 6.06
N GLY A 296 -12.14 -1.63 5.44
CA GLY A 296 -13.42 -2.03 6.01
C GLY A 296 -14.35 -0.84 6.27
N GLN A 297 -15.65 -1.12 6.31
CA GLN A 297 -16.69 -0.09 6.46
C GLN A 297 -16.47 0.80 7.69
N GLY A 298 -16.38 0.20 8.87
CA GLY A 298 -16.25 0.93 10.13
C GLY A 298 -14.98 1.76 10.21
N PRO A 299 -13.79 1.16 10.08
CA PRO A 299 -12.51 1.87 10.16
C PRO A 299 -12.41 3.04 9.17
N THR A 300 -12.74 2.82 7.89
CA THR A 300 -12.65 3.88 6.86
C THR A 300 -13.70 4.97 7.07
N ALA A 301 -14.94 4.59 7.40
CA ALA A 301 -15.99 5.56 7.70
C ALA A 301 -15.63 6.44 8.91
N PHE A 302 -14.97 5.86 9.92
CA PHE A 302 -14.50 6.61 11.08
C PHE A 302 -13.46 7.68 10.72
N SER A 303 -12.49 7.33 9.88
CA SER A 303 -11.48 8.28 9.38
C SER A 303 -12.09 9.40 8.53
N VAL A 304 -13.07 9.07 7.67
CA VAL A 304 -13.82 10.08 6.90
C VAL A 304 -14.62 10.99 7.86
N TYR A 305 -15.31 10.42 8.83
CA TYR A 305 -16.08 11.19 9.80
C TYR A 305 -15.17 12.10 10.66
N TYR A 306 -14.02 11.60 11.07
CA TYR A 306 -13.01 12.39 11.75
C TYR A 306 -12.55 13.59 10.90
N ASP A 307 -12.25 13.40 9.61
CA ASP A 307 -11.89 14.48 8.71
C ASP A 307 -13.03 15.51 8.55
N ILE A 308 -14.28 15.09 8.49
CA ILE A 308 -15.43 15.99 8.44
C ILE A 308 -15.46 16.89 9.69
N ILE A 309 -15.35 16.30 10.87
CA ILE A 309 -15.36 17.07 12.14
C ILE A 309 -14.15 18.03 12.22
N ARG A 310 -13.00 17.57 11.80
CA ARG A 310 -11.78 18.35 11.79
C ARG A 310 -11.86 19.53 10.80
N VAL A 311 -12.32 19.29 9.58
CA VAL A 311 -12.53 20.35 8.57
C VAL A 311 -13.59 21.35 9.05
N ALA A 312 -14.69 20.88 9.66
CA ALA A 312 -15.70 21.76 10.24
C ALA A 312 -15.12 22.65 11.35
N GLY A 313 -14.23 22.12 12.19
CA GLY A 313 -13.52 22.90 13.20
C GLY A 313 -12.65 23.99 12.56
N MET A 314 -11.96 23.67 11.46
CA MET A 314 -11.15 24.63 10.72
C MET A 314 -12.01 25.74 10.09
N ILE A 315 -13.15 25.40 9.47
CA ILE A 315 -14.10 26.37 8.90
C ILE A 315 -14.55 27.36 9.99
N ARG A 316 -14.99 26.86 11.14
CA ARG A 316 -15.47 27.68 12.26
C ARG A 316 -14.38 28.57 12.86
N SER A 317 -13.12 28.18 12.74
CA SER A 317 -11.97 28.96 13.20
C SER A 317 -11.41 29.89 12.12
N GLY A 318 -11.96 29.88 10.90
CA GLY A 318 -11.43 30.64 9.75
C GLY A 318 -10.06 30.17 9.29
N LEU A 319 -9.73 28.90 9.53
CA LEU A 319 -8.42 28.32 9.21
C LEU A 319 -8.49 27.47 7.95
N THR A 320 -7.46 27.56 7.13
CA THR A 320 -7.28 26.69 5.97
C THR A 320 -5.88 26.07 6.01
N ARG A 321 -5.83 24.74 5.97
CA ARG A 321 -4.58 24.01 5.87
C ARG A 321 -4.14 23.92 4.41
N LYS A 322 -3.00 24.54 4.10
CA LYS A 322 -2.42 24.51 2.76
C LYS A 322 -1.44 23.35 2.64
N ILE A 323 -1.87 22.29 1.94
CA ILE A 323 -0.99 21.17 1.60
C ILE A 323 -0.05 21.64 0.48
N ARG A 324 1.25 21.61 0.76
CA ARG A 324 2.29 22.01 -0.19
C ARG A 324 3.12 20.79 -0.56
N ILE A 325 3.02 20.40 -1.81
CA ILE A 325 3.85 19.38 -2.43
C ILE A 325 4.49 20.03 -3.64
N ASP A 326 5.82 19.99 -3.71
CA ASP A 326 6.56 20.54 -4.83
C ASP A 326 6.38 19.61 -6.05
N GLY A 327 5.79 20.14 -7.12
CA GLY A 327 5.59 19.46 -8.39
C GLY A 327 6.82 19.40 -9.29
N SER A 328 7.97 20.02 -8.88
CA SER A 328 9.21 19.94 -9.64
C SER A 328 9.70 18.49 -9.73
N ASN A 329 10.39 18.17 -10.83
CA ASN A 329 10.89 16.83 -11.15
C ASN A 329 11.45 16.09 -9.93
N VAL A 330 10.69 15.17 -9.43
CA VAL A 330 11.15 14.20 -8.44
C VAL A 330 12.19 13.30 -9.10
N LYS A 331 13.36 13.17 -8.49
CA LYS A 331 14.32 12.17 -8.91
C LYS A 331 14.02 10.87 -8.17
N ILE A 332 13.40 9.93 -8.87
CA ILE A 332 13.21 8.56 -8.38
C ILE A 332 14.53 7.82 -8.50
N ALA A 333 14.88 7.06 -7.48
CA ALA A 333 16.10 6.26 -7.47
C ALA A 333 16.00 5.12 -8.50
N ASP A 334 17.06 4.92 -9.27
CA ASP A 334 17.15 3.76 -10.15
C ASP A 334 17.21 2.48 -9.31
N GLN A 335 16.19 1.64 -9.46
CA GLN A 335 16.06 0.39 -8.70
C GLN A 335 17.25 -0.56 -8.92
N ASN A 336 17.89 -0.51 -10.10
CA ASN A 336 19.07 -1.32 -10.37
C ASN A 336 20.28 -0.95 -9.49
N LYS A 337 20.30 0.26 -8.95
CA LYS A 337 21.36 0.74 -8.05
C LYS A 337 21.05 0.52 -6.56
N ILE A 338 19.83 0.13 -6.23
CA ILE A 338 19.45 -0.15 -4.85
C ILE A 338 20.16 -1.42 -4.40
N VAL A 339 20.93 -1.28 -3.33
CA VAL A 339 21.71 -2.37 -2.73
C VAL A 339 20.89 -3.01 -1.61
N THR A 340 20.70 -4.32 -1.69
CA THR A 340 19.99 -5.11 -0.67
C THR A 340 20.65 -6.47 -0.51
N GLU A 341 20.52 -7.06 0.68
CA GLU A 341 20.68 -8.51 0.85
C GLU A 341 19.52 -9.23 0.14
N GLY A 342 19.72 -10.48 -0.20
CA GLY A 342 18.69 -11.21 -0.90
C GLY A 342 18.66 -12.71 -0.67
N TYR A 343 17.56 -13.26 -1.10
CA TYR A 343 17.16 -14.65 -1.08
C TYR A 343 16.88 -15.07 -2.53
N LEU A 344 17.58 -16.08 -3.01
CA LEU A 344 17.42 -16.66 -4.35
C LEU A 344 16.98 -18.11 -4.22
N ARG A 345 15.83 -18.47 -4.77
CA ARG A 345 15.38 -19.86 -4.93
C ARG A 345 15.69 -20.33 -6.33
N LEU A 346 16.39 -21.46 -6.42
CA LEU A 346 16.65 -22.22 -7.64
C LEU A 346 16.04 -23.62 -7.50
N TYR A 347 15.69 -24.22 -8.62
CA TYR A 347 15.36 -25.63 -8.70
C TYR A 347 16.48 -26.37 -9.41
N LEU A 348 17.28 -27.09 -8.66
CA LEU A 348 18.44 -27.76 -9.17
C LEU A 348 18.17 -29.25 -9.45
N ARG A 349 18.56 -29.70 -10.63
CA ARG A 349 18.60 -31.12 -10.95
C ARG A 349 19.58 -31.81 -10.03
N HIS A 350 19.16 -32.94 -9.45
CA HIS A 350 19.99 -33.70 -8.51
C HIS A 350 21.04 -34.53 -9.28
N ILE A 351 22.03 -33.86 -9.85
CA ILE A 351 23.20 -34.46 -10.53
C ILE A 351 24.47 -33.86 -9.95
N PRO A 352 25.58 -34.68 -9.90
CA PRO A 352 26.89 -34.18 -9.47
C PRO A 352 27.34 -32.95 -10.25
N GLY A 353 27.76 -31.90 -9.54
CA GLY A 353 28.26 -30.66 -10.12
C GLY A 353 27.25 -29.55 -10.31
N SER A 354 25.93 -29.77 -10.13
CA SER A 354 24.90 -28.73 -10.27
C SER A 354 25.17 -27.51 -9.38
N ILE A 355 25.39 -27.72 -8.09
CA ILE A 355 25.70 -26.66 -7.13
C ILE A 355 26.98 -25.94 -7.52
N HIS A 356 28.05 -26.68 -7.84
CA HIS A 356 29.35 -26.10 -8.24
C HIS A 356 29.19 -25.17 -9.44
N SER A 357 28.46 -25.59 -10.48
CA SER A 357 28.25 -24.80 -11.68
C SER A 357 27.47 -23.53 -11.41
N VAL A 358 26.41 -23.61 -10.55
CA VAL A 358 25.64 -22.43 -10.13
C VAL A 358 26.50 -21.45 -9.36
N PHE A 359 27.29 -21.92 -8.40
CA PHE A 359 28.17 -21.04 -7.62
C PHE A 359 29.25 -20.39 -8.49
N GLY A 360 29.73 -21.08 -9.55
CA GLY A 360 30.63 -20.49 -10.53
C GLY A 360 30.03 -19.29 -11.25
N VAL A 361 28.76 -19.38 -11.66
CA VAL A 361 28.03 -18.24 -12.26
C VAL A 361 27.85 -17.13 -11.24
N LEU A 362 27.38 -17.43 -10.02
CA LEU A 362 27.20 -16.42 -8.97
C LEU A 362 28.52 -15.68 -8.69
N ALA A 363 29.61 -16.40 -8.53
CA ALA A 363 30.94 -15.82 -8.28
C ALA A 363 31.41 -14.92 -9.42
N SER A 364 31.17 -15.31 -10.68
CA SER A 364 31.54 -14.49 -11.86
C SER A 364 30.79 -13.15 -11.93
N HIS A 365 29.60 -13.08 -11.32
CA HIS A 365 28.82 -11.85 -11.17
C HIS A 365 29.06 -11.12 -9.85
N GLY A 366 30.04 -11.54 -9.04
CA GLY A 366 30.43 -10.88 -7.79
C GLY A 366 29.50 -11.14 -6.60
N TRP A 367 28.74 -12.23 -6.62
CA TRP A 367 27.92 -12.64 -5.47
C TRP A 367 28.81 -13.16 -4.35
N ASN A 368 28.60 -12.61 -3.17
CA ASN A 368 29.13 -13.17 -1.92
C ASN A 368 28.01 -13.91 -1.20
N VAL A 369 28.03 -15.24 -1.27
CA VAL A 369 27.01 -16.11 -0.68
C VAL A 369 27.20 -16.16 0.83
N LYS A 370 26.11 -15.90 1.58
CA LYS A 370 26.07 -16.04 3.05
C LYS A 370 25.75 -17.47 3.45
N ASP A 371 24.62 -17.97 2.93
CA ASP A 371 24.13 -19.30 3.22
C ASP A 371 23.62 -19.97 1.94
N SER A 372 23.73 -21.29 1.91
CA SER A 372 23.09 -22.16 0.93
C SER A 372 22.40 -23.30 1.64
N LEU A 373 21.12 -23.48 1.38
CA LEU A 373 20.29 -24.46 2.02
C LEU A 373 19.56 -25.33 0.99
N GLN A 374 19.90 -26.61 0.96
CA GLN A 374 19.19 -27.61 0.18
C GLN A 374 18.72 -28.74 1.10
N LYS A 375 17.41 -28.94 1.17
CA LYS A 375 16.82 -30.04 1.92
C LYS A 375 16.73 -31.27 1.02
N GLY A 376 17.41 -32.35 1.40
CA GLY A 376 17.36 -33.63 0.73
C GLY A 376 16.12 -34.43 1.05
N GLY A 377 15.93 -35.53 0.29
CA GLY A 377 14.87 -36.52 0.49
C GLY A 377 13.63 -36.27 -0.39
N SER A 378 12.88 -37.35 -0.61
CA SER A 378 11.69 -37.36 -1.51
C SER A 378 10.59 -36.37 -1.15
N LYS A 379 10.54 -35.94 0.11
CA LYS A 379 9.57 -34.93 0.59
C LYS A 379 9.79 -33.53 -0.03
N HIS A 380 11.04 -33.21 -0.38
CA HIS A 380 11.42 -31.92 -0.96
C HIS A 380 11.70 -32.00 -2.44
N GLU A 381 11.67 -33.21 -3.02
CA GLU A 381 11.83 -33.40 -4.46
C GLU A 381 10.56 -32.93 -5.17
N ILE A 382 10.74 -32.04 -6.14
CA ILE A 382 9.66 -31.49 -6.96
C ILE A 382 9.92 -31.78 -8.44
N THR A 383 8.90 -31.80 -9.25
CA THR A 383 9.02 -31.95 -10.70
C THR A 383 8.82 -30.61 -11.40
N VAL A 384 9.85 -30.13 -12.09
CA VAL A 384 9.81 -28.90 -12.85
C VAL A 384 10.09 -29.24 -14.32
N GLY A 385 9.15 -28.93 -15.21
CA GLY A 385 9.28 -29.25 -16.64
C GLY A 385 9.53 -30.75 -16.93
N GLY A 386 8.95 -31.65 -16.11
CA GLY A 386 9.16 -33.10 -16.22
C GLY A 386 10.48 -33.63 -15.62
N VAL A 387 11.29 -32.77 -15.02
CA VAL A 387 12.58 -33.15 -14.40
C VAL A 387 12.47 -33.08 -12.88
N LYS A 388 13.00 -34.09 -12.21
CA LYS A 388 13.10 -34.11 -10.74
C LYS A 388 14.20 -33.17 -10.27
N CYS A 389 13.82 -32.22 -9.40
CA CYS A 389 14.68 -31.18 -8.89
C CYS A 389 14.56 -31.07 -7.37
N LEU A 390 15.60 -30.55 -6.74
CA LEU A 390 15.58 -30.09 -5.36
C LEU A 390 15.62 -28.56 -5.32
N PRO A 391 14.82 -27.90 -4.47
CA PRO A 391 14.96 -26.48 -4.24
C PRO A 391 16.27 -26.19 -3.50
N ASP A 392 17.04 -25.26 -4.03
CA ASP A 392 18.24 -24.70 -3.40
C ASP A 392 18.01 -23.23 -3.10
N ILE A 393 18.24 -22.83 -1.87
CA ILE A 393 18.05 -21.48 -1.38
C ILE A 393 19.42 -20.88 -1.07
N ILE A 394 19.69 -19.76 -1.71
CA ILE A 394 20.94 -19.03 -1.55
C ILE A 394 20.62 -17.66 -0.97
N THR A 395 21.28 -17.31 0.13
CA THR A 395 21.28 -15.93 0.63
C THR A 395 22.64 -15.29 0.33
N HIS A 396 22.64 -13.97 0.16
CA HIS A 396 23.85 -13.24 -0.21
C HIS A 396 23.98 -11.91 0.52
N GLU A 397 25.20 -11.42 0.65
CA GLU A 397 25.52 -10.09 1.11
C GLU A 397 24.94 -8.99 0.22
N PRO A 398 24.91 -7.72 0.69
CA PRO A 398 24.30 -6.63 -0.08
C PRO A 398 24.88 -6.49 -1.49
N LEU A 399 23.99 -6.56 -2.50
CA LEU A 399 24.32 -6.38 -3.92
C LEU A 399 23.36 -5.40 -4.59
N PRO A 400 23.81 -4.64 -5.60
CA PRO A 400 22.92 -3.86 -6.46
C PRO A 400 21.92 -4.77 -7.20
N PHE A 401 20.65 -4.38 -7.24
CA PHE A 401 19.61 -5.19 -7.89
C PHE A 401 19.87 -5.42 -9.39
N GLY A 402 20.53 -4.47 -10.05
CA GLY A 402 20.99 -4.65 -11.44
C GLY A 402 21.93 -5.83 -11.63
N VAL A 403 22.83 -6.11 -10.68
CA VAL A 403 23.69 -7.29 -10.69
C VAL A 403 22.84 -8.55 -10.64
N ILE A 404 21.87 -8.59 -9.75
CA ILE A 404 20.97 -9.73 -9.58
C ILE A 404 20.22 -10.00 -10.90
N LYS A 405 19.59 -8.97 -11.48
CA LYS A 405 18.89 -9.08 -12.77
C LYS A 405 19.77 -9.62 -13.90
N ASN A 406 21.03 -9.21 -13.95
CA ASN A 406 21.96 -9.65 -14.98
C ASN A 406 22.43 -11.10 -14.76
N THR A 407 22.44 -11.59 -13.53
CA THR A 407 22.85 -12.96 -13.20
C THR A 407 21.77 -14.00 -13.55
N LEU A 408 20.48 -13.65 -13.40
CA LEU A 408 19.39 -14.62 -13.57
C LEU A 408 19.35 -15.29 -14.97
N PRO A 409 19.52 -14.55 -16.10
CA PRO A 409 19.58 -15.18 -17.44
C PRO A 409 20.70 -16.20 -17.58
N ASP A 410 21.88 -15.92 -17.02
CA ASP A 410 23.02 -16.82 -17.10
C ASP A 410 22.80 -18.09 -16.28
N LEU A 411 22.13 -18.00 -15.15
CA LEU A 411 21.70 -19.18 -14.39
C LEU A 411 20.69 -20.04 -15.18
N ILE A 412 19.72 -19.41 -15.87
CA ILE A 412 18.73 -20.13 -16.69
C ILE A 412 19.38 -20.82 -17.88
N SER A 413 20.36 -20.17 -18.51
CA SER A 413 21.03 -20.68 -19.70
C SER A 413 22.20 -21.64 -19.41
N LEU A 414 22.54 -21.82 -18.12
CA LEU A 414 23.69 -22.64 -17.69
C LEU A 414 23.57 -24.07 -18.20
N LYS A 415 24.63 -24.54 -18.86
CA LYS A 415 24.77 -25.90 -19.36
C LYS A 415 26.00 -26.56 -18.75
N THR A 416 25.88 -27.83 -18.44
CA THR A 416 26.99 -28.71 -18.04
C THR A 416 27.04 -29.90 -18.97
N GLU A 417 28.11 -30.68 -18.93
CA GLU A 417 28.25 -31.95 -19.71
C GLU A 417 27.09 -32.91 -19.43
N LYS A 418 26.46 -32.82 -18.25
CA LYS A 418 25.33 -33.68 -17.84
C LYS A 418 23.96 -33.03 -18.07
N GLY A 419 23.88 -31.88 -18.75
CA GLY A 419 22.66 -31.16 -19.09
C GLY A 419 22.50 -29.87 -18.30
N HIS A 420 21.29 -29.28 -18.33
CA HIS A 420 20.99 -28.06 -17.61
C HIS A 420 20.80 -28.33 -16.10
N PRO A 421 21.59 -27.69 -15.22
CA PRO A 421 21.47 -27.87 -13.78
C PRO A 421 20.28 -27.13 -13.19
N VAL A 422 19.89 -25.98 -13.77
CA VAL A 422 18.76 -25.14 -13.28
C VAL A 422 17.53 -25.41 -14.13
N HIS A 423 16.38 -25.62 -13.47
CA HIS A 423 15.09 -25.83 -14.11
C HIS A 423 14.05 -24.84 -13.57
N GLY A 424 13.17 -24.36 -14.47
CA GLY A 424 12.21 -23.31 -14.16
C GLY A 424 12.87 -21.93 -13.99
N ASN A 425 12.06 -20.96 -13.58
CA ASN A 425 12.54 -19.60 -13.37
C ASN A 425 13.10 -19.46 -11.95
N PRO A 426 14.29 -18.88 -11.79
CA PRO A 426 14.79 -18.42 -10.50
C PRO A 426 13.82 -17.42 -9.87
N PHE A 427 13.64 -17.50 -8.55
CA PHE A 427 12.82 -16.57 -7.80
C PHE A 427 13.66 -15.82 -6.77
N TYR A 428 13.56 -14.50 -6.76
CA TYR A 428 14.34 -13.63 -5.90
C TYR A 428 13.46 -12.82 -4.97
N MET A 429 13.85 -12.70 -3.72
CA MET A 429 13.27 -11.78 -2.74
C MET A 429 14.37 -11.01 -2.02
N ARG A 430 14.05 -9.80 -1.59
CA ARG A 430 14.96 -8.99 -0.75
C ARG A 430 14.86 -9.41 0.72
N ILE A 431 15.99 -9.32 1.43
CA ILE A 431 16.05 -9.43 2.88
C ILE A 431 16.04 -8.00 3.43
N GLY A 432 15.24 -7.78 4.48
CA GLY A 432 14.87 -6.44 4.93
C GLY A 432 16.04 -5.54 5.30
N ASP A 433 16.17 -4.49 4.52
CA ASP A 433 16.91 -3.28 4.82
C ASP A 433 15.96 -2.08 4.60
N PHE A 434 15.37 -1.57 5.72
CA PHE A 434 14.40 -0.46 5.67
C PHE A 434 14.46 0.43 6.93
#